data_66b3d05585f6a8e1ab633a08af6806d8
#
_entry.id   66b3d05585f6a8e1ab633a08af6806d8
#
_cell.length_a   1.000
_cell.length_b   1.000
_cell.length_c   1.000
_cell.angle_alpha   90.00
_cell.angle_beta   90.00
_cell.angle_gamma   90.00
#
_symmetry.space_group_name_H-M   'P 1'
#
loop_
_entity.id
_entity.type
_entity.pdbx_description
1 polymer ?
#
loop_
_entity_poly.entity_id
_entity_poly.type
_entity_poly.pdbx_seq_one_letter_code
_entity_poly.pdbx_strand_id
1 'polypeptide(L)'
;MKPFKKEKLSDIIFSQLENMIKTGEYAEGQKLPSENELAKYFDVSRVPIREAISKLVSVGYVESMQGKGSYVKRLDAADEFKEYTYGEFTKKELFDLLEMRALLEVEAAGYSAVRHTQEALSKIEQALKDFEEITSNEYSIGLKADYNFHQAIIQSTENNYMIQTFQNLERVHRNALEYSLKLNVGKSRKREEVYSEHERIYLAIKSQNAVEAKEAMYLHLTNMRRKLGDDRI
;
A
#
# COMPACT_ATOMS: atom_id res chain seq x y z
N MET A 1 20.04 -9.08 22.61
CA MET A 1 19.05 -9.74 21.75
C MET A 1 17.69 -9.11 22.04
N LYS A 2 17.08 -8.41 21.07
CA LYS A 2 15.68 -7.97 21.21
C LYS A 2 14.78 -9.20 21.02
N PRO A 3 13.78 -9.44 21.89
CA PRO A 3 12.86 -10.56 21.72
C PRO A 3 12.07 -10.37 20.42
N PHE A 4 11.99 -11.40 19.62
CA PHE A 4 11.08 -11.45 18.46
C PHE A 4 9.66 -11.23 18.98
N LYS A 5 8.98 -10.21 18.48
CA LYS A 5 7.57 -9.97 18.80
C LYS A 5 6.77 -11.10 18.15
N LYS A 6 6.37 -12.09 18.92
CA LYS A 6 5.55 -13.20 18.46
C LYS A 6 4.23 -12.59 17.97
N GLU A 7 3.90 -12.78 16.72
CA GLU A 7 2.65 -12.29 16.13
C GLU A 7 1.48 -12.86 16.94
N LYS A 8 0.53 -12.00 17.31
CA LYS A 8 -0.61 -12.46 18.12
C LYS A 8 -1.52 -13.34 17.26
N LEU A 9 -2.01 -14.42 17.82
CA LEU A 9 -2.91 -15.34 17.13
C LEU A 9 -4.16 -14.63 16.58
N SER A 10 -4.66 -13.61 17.27
CA SER A 10 -5.76 -12.76 16.80
C SER A 10 -5.42 -11.93 15.56
N ASP A 11 -4.14 -11.57 15.33
CA ASP A 11 -3.69 -10.86 14.14
C ASP A 11 -3.65 -11.80 12.93
N ILE A 12 -3.18 -13.02 13.12
CA ILE A 12 -3.16 -14.07 12.09
C ILE A 12 -4.59 -14.39 11.64
N ILE A 13 -5.51 -14.60 12.59
CA ILE A 13 -6.92 -14.90 12.31
C ILE A 13 -7.59 -13.71 11.61
N PHE A 14 -7.33 -12.49 12.06
CA PHE A 14 -7.81 -11.28 11.41
C PHE A 14 -7.41 -11.25 9.93
N SER A 15 -6.11 -11.45 9.62
CA SER A 15 -5.60 -11.43 8.25
C SER A 15 -6.22 -12.54 7.38
N GLN A 16 -6.47 -13.72 7.94
CA GLN A 16 -7.11 -14.80 7.19
C GLN A 16 -8.59 -14.50 6.90
N LEU A 17 -9.35 -14.04 7.89
CA LEU A 17 -10.76 -13.66 7.69
C LEU A 17 -10.90 -12.46 6.75
N GLU A 18 -10.01 -11.47 6.87
CA GLU A 18 -9.94 -10.34 5.94
C GLU A 18 -9.72 -10.82 4.49
N ASN A 19 -8.79 -11.76 4.29
CA ASN A 19 -8.55 -12.34 2.98
C ASN A 19 -9.78 -13.09 2.42
N MET A 20 -10.45 -13.91 3.26
CA MET A 20 -11.67 -14.65 2.86
C MET A 20 -12.80 -13.68 2.45
N ILE A 21 -12.92 -12.52 3.09
CA ILE A 21 -13.86 -11.46 2.71
C ILE A 21 -13.43 -10.82 1.37
N LYS A 22 -12.16 -10.46 1.23
CA LYS A 22 -11.63 -9.83 0.01
C LYS A 22 -11.68 -10.73 -1.23
N THR A 23 -11.49 -12.03 -1.05
CA THR A 23 -11.60 -13.01 -2.14
C THR A 23 -13.04 -13.40 -2.46
N GLY A 24 -14.03 -12.92 -1.69
CA GLY A 24 -15.44 -13.20 -1.89
C GLY A 24 -15.90 -14.56 -1.35
N GLU A 25 -15.06 -15.26 -0.58
CA GLU A 25 -15.47 -16.48 0.13
C GLU A 25 -16.60 -16.17 1.14
N TYR A 26 -16.54 -14.98 1.77
CA TYR A 26 -17.67 -14.37 2.45
C TYR A 26 -18.12 -13.14 1.66
N ALA A 27 -19.26 -13.25 0.99
CA ALA A 27 -19.79 -12.19 0.15
C ALA A 27 -20.40 -11.03 0.97
N GLU A 28 -20.55 -9.86 0.34
CA GLU A 28 -21.25 -8.71 0.91
C GLU A 28 -22.65 -9.09 1.42
N GLY A 29 -22.98 -8.63 2.63
CA GLY A 29 -24.23 -8.93 3.30
C GLY A 29 -24.30 -10.35 3.90
N GLN A 30 -23.33 -11.19 3.64
CA GLN A 30 -23.28 -12.54 4.18
C GLN A 30 -22.97 -12.52 5.68
N LYS A 31 -23.66 -13.39 6.40
CA LYS A 31 -23.38 -13.60 7.82
C LYS A 31 -22.11 -14.43 7.98
N LEU A 32 -21.16 -13.94 8.78
CA LEU A 32 -20.00 -14.72 9.17
C LEU A 32 -20.41 -15.88 10.08
N PRO A 33 -19.66 -17.01 10.07
CA PRO A 33 -19.84 -18.05 11.06
C PRO A 33 -19.72 -17.49 12.48
N SER A 34 -20.41 -18.11 13.43
CA SER A 34 -20.35 -17.72 14.83
C SER A 34 -18.94 -17.85 15.42
N GLU A 35 -18.66 -17.14 16.52
CA GLU A 35 -17.39 -17.28 17.24
C GLU A 35 -17.05 -18.74 17.57
N ASN A 36 -18.06 -19.58 17.85
CA ASN A 36 -17.86 -20.99 18.17
C ASN A 36 -17.47 -21.81 16.90
N GLU A 37 -18.09 -21.52 15.77
CA GLU A 37 -17.77 -22.18 14.49
C GLU A 37 -16.38 -21.77 14.01
N LEU A 38 -16.04 -20.48 14.07
CA LEU A 38 -14.70 -19.99 13.73
C LEU A 38 -13.63 -20.55 14.68
N ALA A 39 -13.92 -20.65 15.98
CA ALA A 39 -13.01 -21.26 16.95
C ALA A 39 -12.70 -22.73 16.61
N LYS A 40 -13.71 -23.48 16.15
CA LYS A 40 -13.52 -24.86 15.65
C LYS A 40 -12.76 -24.89 14.32
N TYR A 41 -13.07 -23.99 13.40
CA TYR A 41 -12.44 -23.92 12.08
C TYR A 41 -10.93 -23.65 12.19
N PHE A 42 -10.55 -22.69 13.06
CA PHE A 42 -9.15 -22.32 13.27
C PHE A 42 -8.42 -23.15 14.34
N ASP A 43 -9.12 -24.09 14.99
CA ASP A 43 -8.60 -24.90 16.12
C ASP A 43 -8.00 -24.04 17.25
N VAL A 44 -8.75 -23.02 17.69
CA VAL A 44 -8.34 -22.07 18.72
C VAL A 44 -9.44 -21.84 19.75
N SER A 45 -9.10 -21.17 20.86
CA SER A 45 -10.11 -20.69 21.81
C SER A 45 -10.92 -19.51 21.22
N ARG A 46 -12.06 -19.18 21.85
CA ARG A 46 -12.93 -18.08 21.38
C ARG A 46 -12.32 -16.68 21.54
N VAL A 47 -11.36 -16.50 22.45
CA VAL A 47 -10.79 -15.18 22.75
C VAL A 47 -10.11 -14.55 21.53
N PRO A 48 -9.14 -15.22 20.86
CA PRO A 48 -8.50 -14.64 19.66
C PRO A 48 -9.49 -14.47 18.49
N ILE A 49 -10.54 -15.28 18.39
CA ILE A 49 -11.61 -15.09 17.39
C ILE A 49 -12.37 -13.79 17.65
N ARG A 50 -12.78 -13.55 18.89
CA ARG A 50 -13.50 -12.33 19.27
C ARG A 50 -12.65 -11.08 19.03
N GLU A 51 -11.36 -11.14 19.37
CA GLU A 51 -10.43 -10.04 19.08
C GLU A 51 -10.29 -9.80 17.57
N ALA A 52 -10.19 -10.85 16.75
CA ALA A 52 -10.12 -10.74 15.30
C ALA A 52 -11.41 -10.15 14.70
N ILE A 53 -12.58 -10.63 15.14
CA ILE A 53 -13.88 -10.07 14.71
C ILE A 53 -14.00 -8.61 15.15
N SER A 54 -13.62 -8.26 16.39
CA SER A 54 -13.62 -6.87 16.86
C SER A 54 -12.73 -5.97 15.98
N LYS A 55 -11.59 -6.48 15.54
CA LYS A 55 -10.74 -5.77 14.57
C LYS A 55 -11.41 -5.62 13.22
N LEU A 56 -12.06 -6.68 12.67
CA LEU A 56 -12.82 -6.60 11.43
C LEU A 56 -13.96 -5.59 11.51
N VAL A 57 -14.60 -5.47 12.67
CA VAL A 57 -15.63 -4.45 12.93
C VAL A 57 -15.01 -3.07 12.99
N SER A 58 -13.91 -2.89 13.70
CA SER A 58 -13.22 -1.59 13.83
C SER A 58 -12.66 -1.07 12.50
N VAL A 59 -12.30 -1.97 11.59
CA VAL A 59 -11.82 -1.62 10.25
C VAL A 59 -12.94 -1.64 9.17
N GLY A 60 -14.20 -1.81 9.59
CA GLY A 60 -15.37 -1.67 8.72
C GLY A 60 -15.68 -2.86 7.80
N TYR A 61 -14.91 -3.95 7.83
CA TYR A 61 -15.20 -5.16 7.04
C TYR A 61 -16.46 -5.87 7.47
N VAL A 62 -16.81 -5.75 8.75
CA VAL A 62 -17.90 -6.49 9.38
C VAL A 62 -18.72 -5.55 10.25
N GLU A 63 -20.03 -5.76 10.27
CA GLU A 63 -20.95 -5.13 11.22
C GLU A 63 -21.47 -6.20 12.20
N SER A 64 -21.31 -5.96 13.50
CA SER A 64 -21.85 -6.84 14.55
C SER A 64 -23.18 -6.33 15.06
N MET A 65 -24.21 -7.13 14.90
CA MET A 65 -25.56 -6.85 15.41
C MET A 65 -25.81 -7.67 16.68
N GLN A 66 -26.16 -6.99 17.77
CA GLN A 66 -26.42 -7.67 19.05
C GLN A 66 -27.50 -8.77 18.91
N GLY A 67 -27.16 -9.99 19.28
CA GLY A 67 -28.06 -11.16 19.20
C GLY A 67 -28.27 -11.74 17.80
N LYS A 68 -27.80 -11.07 16.73
CA LYS A 68 -27.98 -11.52 15.34
C LYS A 68 -26.70 -12.08 14.71
N GLY A 69 -25.53 -11.65 15.20
CA GLY A 69 -24.22 -12.08 14.68
C GLY A 69 -23.51 -10.99 13.90
N SER A 70 -22.46 -11.38 13.18
CA SER A 70 -21.59 -10.48 12.41
C SER A 70 -21.83 -10.68 10.90
N TYR A 71 -21.92 -9.58 10.15
CA TYR A 71 -22.24 -9.57 8.71
C TYR A 71 -21.16 -8.82 7.95
N VAL A 72 -20.80 -9.31 6.77
CA VAL A 72 -19.85 -8.64 5.87
C VAL A 72 -20.49 -7.35 5.33
N LYS A 73 -19.81 -6.23 5.49
CA LYS A 73 -20.26 -4.93 4.95
C LYS A 73 -19.83 -4.77 3.50
N ARG A 74 -20.53 -3.89 2.78
CA ARG A 74 -20.09 -3.41 1.49
C ARG A 74 -18.82 -2.58 1.69
N LEU A 75 -17.75 -2.98 1.00
CA LEU A 75 -16.49 -2.26 0.98
C LEU A 75 -16.53 -1.26 -0.18
N ASP A 76 -17.13 -0.10 0.02
CA ASP A 76 -16.94 1.03 -0.89
C ASP A 76 -15.55 1.61 -0.63
N ALA A 77 -14.78 1.86 -1.70
CA ALA A 77 -13.42 2.43 -1.59
C ALA A 77 -13.39 3.74 -0.79
N ALA A 78 -14.51 4.44 -0.69
CA ALA A 78 -14.69 5.63 0.15
C ALA A 78 -14.97 5.30 1.62
N ASP A 79 -15.55 4.13 1.93
CA ASP A 79 -15.82 3.69 3.31
C ASP A 79 -14.62 2.97 3.93
N GLU A 80 -13.74 2.35 3.11
CA GLU A 80 -12.45 1.81 3.58
C GLU A 80 -11.61 2.87 4.30
N PHE A 81 -11.81 4.15 3.99
CA PHE A 81 -11.07 5.25 4.61
C PHE A 81 -11.64 5.74 5.95
N LYS A 82 -12.87 5.39 6.32
CA LYS A 82 -13.53 6.00 7.49
C LYS A 82 -12.96 5.56 8.84
N GLU A 83 -12.22 4.44 8.93
CA GLU A 83 -11.80 3.89 10.21
C GLU A 83 -10.42 3.20 10.23
N TYR A 84 -9.60 3.34 9.18
CA TYR A 84 -8.21 2.90 9.27
C TYR A 84 -7.36 3.90 10.04
N THR A 85 -7.55 3.95 11.34
CA THR A 85 -6.46 4.23 12.24
C THR A 85 -5.59 2.96 12.32
N TYR A 86 -4.78 2.70 11.29
CA TYR A 86 -3.55 1.98 11.54
C TYR A 86 -2.72 2.89 12.46
N GLY A 87 -3.01 2.84 13.73
CA GLY A 87 -2.21 3.28 14.87
C GLY A 87 -1.63 4.69 14.87
N GLU A 88 -1.48 5.41 13.74
CA GLU A 88 -0.69 6.63 13.67
C GLU A 88 -1.11 7.70 12.64
N PHE A 89 -2.06 7.48 11.70
CA PHE A 89 -2.39 8.51 10.69
C PHE A 89 -3.87 8.69 10.46
N THR A 90 -4.29 9.96 10.38
CA THR A 90 -5.60 10.37 9.88
C THR A 90 -5.57 10.43 8.34
N LYS A 91 -6.75 10.38 7.70
CA LYS A 91 -6.88 10.59 6.25
C LYS A 91 -6.22 11.89 5.79
N LYS A 92 -6.36 12.96 6.60
CA LYS A 92 -5.74 14.26 6.33
C LYS A 92 -4.20 14.14 6.30
N GLU A 93 -3.60 13.52 7.31
CA GLU A 93 -2.14 13.35 7.37
C GLU A 93 -1.60 12.50 6.22
N LEU A 94 -2.36 11.46 5.79
CA LEU A 94 -2.00 10.70 4.59
C LEU A 94 -1.97 11.61 3.35
N PHE A 95 -2.99 12.41 3.14
CA PHE A 95 -3.06 13.29 1.97
C PHE A 95 -2.00 14.39 2.02
N ASP A 96 -1.71 14.96 3.20
CA ASP A 96 -0.63 15.94 3.40
C ASP A 96 0.74 15.30 3.05
N LEU A 97 0.97 14.03 3.44
CA LEU A 97 2.15 13.28 3.04
C LEU A 97 2.25 13.07 1.52
N LEU A 98 1.15 12.67 0.88
CA LEU A 98 1.13 12.42 -0.57
C LEU A 98 1.34 13.71 -1.37
N GLU A 99 0.87 14.84 -0.86
CA GLU A 99 1.13 16.15 -1.44
C GLU A 99 2.62 16.52 -1.33
N MET A 100 3.24 16.29 -0.19
CA MET A 100 4.67 16.48 0.00
C MET A 100 5.52 15.53 -0.86
N ARG A 101 5.10 14.25 -0.99
CA ARG A 101 5.73 13.31 -1.92
C ARG A 101 5.70 13.84 -3.36
N ALA A 102 4.56 14.36 -3.81
CA ALA A 102 4.45 14.92 -5.17
C ALA A 102 5.46 16.05 -5.38
N LEU A 103 5.63 16.96 -4.43
CA LEU A 103 6.62 18.04 -4.51
C LEU A 103 8.06 17.51 -4.57
N LEU A 104 8.40 16.54 -3.73
CA LEU A 104 9.76 16.01 -3.62
C LEU A 104 10.11 15.09 -4.80
N GLU A 105 9.26 14.12 -5.11
CA GLU A 105 9.59 13.04 -6.03
C GLU A 105 9.45 13.46 -7.50
N VAL A 106 8.53 14.38 -7.81
CA VAL A 106 8.44 14.97 -9.16
C VAL A 106 9.71 15.73 -9.51
N GLU A 107 10.19 16.60 -8.61
CA GLU A 107 11.44 17.31 -8.82
C GLU A 107 12.64 16.37 -8.85
N ALA A 108 12.64 15.34 -8.00
CA ALA A 108 13.69 14.33 -8.01
C ALA A 108 13.77 13.57 -9.33
N ALA A 109 12.64 13.19 -9.93
CA ALA A 109 12.62 12.53 -11.23
C ALA A 109 13.26 13.42 -12.33
N GLY A 110 12.94 14.72 -12.33
CA GLY A 110 13.56 15.66 -13.24
C GLY A 110 15.07 15.81 -13.01
N TYR A 111 15.53 15.92 -11.76
CA TYR A 111 16.96 15.96 -11.44
C TYR A 111 17.66 14.65 -11.76
N SER A 112 17.03 13.51 -11.49
CA SER A 112 17.53 12.19 -11.85
C SER A 112 17.79 12.10 -13.36
N ALA A 113 16.85 12.55 -14.18
CA ALA A 113 17.01 12.54 -15.63
C ALA A 113 18.26 13.30 -16.11
N VAL A 114 18.62 14.39 -15.43
CA VAL A 114 19.77 15.23 -15.83
C VAL A 114 21.09 14.81 -15.18
N ARG A 115 21.05 14.22 -13.99
CA ARG A 115 22.23 14.04 -13.13
C ARG A 115 22.67 12.60 -12.96
N HIS A 116 21.82 11.61 -13.27
CA HIS A 116 22.13 10.22 -12.97
C HIS A 116 23.45 9.77 -13.60
N THR A 117 24.21 9.01 -12.85
CA THR A 117 25.32 8.21 -13.37
C THR A 117 24.79 6.91 -13.98
N GLN A 118 25.60 6.23 -14.80
CA GLN A 118 25.23 4.92 -15.34
C GLN A 118 24.98 3.90 -14.21
N GLU A 119 25.73 3.99 -13.11
CA GLU A 119 25.52 3.13 -11.94
C GLU A 119 24.17 3.41 -11.27
N ALA A 120 23.80 4.68 -11.09
CA ALA A 120 22.51 5.07 -10.52
C ALA A 120 21.35 4.63 -11.42
N LEU A 121 21.47 4.79 -12.74
CA LEU A 121 20.47 4.32 -13.69
C LEU A 121 20.28 2.79 -13.62
N SER A 122 21.36 2.04 -13.49
CA SER A 122 21.30 0.58 -13.33
C SER A 122 20.58 0.17 -12.05
N LYS A 123 20.72 0.95 -10.95
CA LYS A 123 19.97 0.71 -9.71
C LYS A 123 18.47 0.97 -9.86
N ILE A 124 18.09 2.01 -10.60
CA ILE A 124 16.69 2.29 -10.91
C ILE A 124 16.11 1.17 -11.77
N GLU A 125 16.84 0.72 -12.80
CA GLU A 125 16.43 -0.39 -13.67
C GLU A 125 16.24 -1.69 -12.87
N GLN A 126 17.17 -2.00 -11.97
CA GLN A 126 17.05 -3.19 -11.14
C GLN A 126 15.82 -3.12 -10.20
N ALA A 127 15.58 -1.97 -9.58
CA ALA A 127 14.42 -1.78 -8.73
C ALA A 127 13.09 -1.91 -9.51
N LEU A 128 13.05 -1.48 -10.78
CA LEU A 128 11.91 -1.68 -11.67
C LEU A 128 11.69 -3.17 -11.99
N LYS A 129 12.76 -3.92 -12.28
CA LYS A 129 12.69 -5.38 -12.52
C LYS A 129 12.23 -6.13 -11.28
N ASP A 130 12.74 -5.76 -10.11
CA ASP A 130 12.31 -6.35 -8.83
C ASP A 130 10.81 -6.09 -8.59
N PHE A 131 10.32 -4.91 -8.96
CA PHE A 131 8.90 -4.57 -8.88
C PHE A 131 8.05 -5.41 -9.85
N GLU A 132 8.49 -5.60 -11.09
CA GLU A 132 7.84 -6.46 -12.09
C GLU A 132 7.73 -7.91 -11.60
N GLU A 133 8.83 -8.48 -11.12
CA GLU A 133 8.87 -9.86 -10.61
C GLU A 133 7.90 -10.07 -9.45
N ILE A 134 7.92 -9.16 -8.47
CA ILE A 134 7.03 -9.24 -7.30
C ILE A 134 5.57 -9.03 -7.70
N THR A 135 5.29 -8.11 -8.63
CA THR A 135 3.92 -7.80 -9.06
C THR A 135 3.33 -8.87 -9.99
N SER A 136 4.14 -9.74 -10.60
CA SER A 136 3.65 -10.91 -11.34
C SER A 136 2.90 -11.91 -10.44
N ASN A 137 3.18 -11.92 -9.14
CA ASN A 137 2.40 -12.67 -8.16
C ASN A 137 1.21 -11.82 -7.67
N GLU A 138 0.00 -12.16 -8.08
CA GLU A 138 -1.25 -11.42 -7.78
C GLU A 138 -1.48 -11.14 -6.29
N TYR A 139 -0.96 -11.95 -5.40
CA TYR A 139 -1.14 -11.83 -3.95
C TYR A 139 -0.02 -11.09 -3.25
N SER A 140 1.05 -10.72 -3.94
CA SER A 140 2.13 -9.94 -3.37
C SER A 140 1.75 -8.45 -3.31
N ILE A 141 2.01 -7.79 -2.19
CA ILE A 141 1.77 -6.34 -2.03
C ILE A 141 2.81 -5.51 -2.79
N GLY A 142 4.04 -6.01 -2.92
CA GLY A 142 5.12 -5.31 -3.62
C GLY A 142 5.67 -4.06 -2.91
N LEU A 143 5.30 -3.84 -1.63
CA LEU A 143 5.66 -2.64 -0.86
C LEU A 143 7.14 -2.28 -0.90
N LYS A 144 8.01 -3.26 -0.67
CA LYS A 144 9.46 -3.02 -0.62
C LYS A 144 10.01 -2.65 -1.99
N ALA A 145 9.50 -3.29 -3.06
CA ALA A 145 9.95 -3.03 -4.42
C ALA A 145 9.53 -1.64 -4.89
N ASP A 146 8.28 -1.24 -4.62
CA ASP A 146 7.77 0.10 -4.90
C ASP A 146 8.60 1.17 -4.18
N TYR A 147 8.79 1.02 -2.87
CA TYR A 147 9.61 1.94 -2.09
C TYR A 147 11.05 2.04 -2.62
N ASN A 148 11.68 0.91 -2.96
CA ASN A 148 13.04 0.87 -3.49
C ASN A 148 13.18 1.58 -4.83
N PHE A 149 12.17 1.48 -5.70
CA PHE A 149 12.14 2.20 -6.98
C PHE A 149 12.17 3.72 -6.77
N HIS A 150 11.27 4.24 -5.95
CA HIS A 150 11.23 5.66 -5.60
C HIS A 150 12.52 6.12 -4.90
N GLN A 151 13.04 5.30 -3.98
CA GLN A 151 14.30 5.59 -3.28
C GLN A 151 15.49 5.67 -4.25
N ALA A 152 15.58 4.76 -5.24
CA ALA A 152 16.66 4.78 -6.22
C ALA A 152 16.64 6.07 -7.07
N ILE A 153 15.45 6.56 -7.44
CA ILE A 153 15.30 7.84 -8.15
C ILE A 153 15.76 9.01 -7.28
N ILE A 154 15.34 9.04 -6.01
CA ILE A 154 15.79 10.10 -5.07
C ILE A 154 17.31 10.07 -4.90
N GLN A 155 17.90 8.88 -4.73
CA GLN A 155 19.35 8.73 -4.56
C GLN A 155 20.14 9.20 -5.78
N SER A 156 19.62 8.96 -7.01
CA SER A 156 20.26 9.37 -8.24
C SER A 156 20.32 10.89 -8.46
N THR A 157 19.61 11.67 -7.66
CA THR A 157 19.69 13.15 -7.67
C THR A 157 21.00 13.67 -7.08
N GLU A 158 21.70 12.85 -6.27
CA GLU A 158 22.87 13.23 -5.47
C GLU A 158 22.61 14.42 -4.53
N ASN A 159 21.35 14.75 -4.28
CA ASN A 159 20.96 15.81 -3.35
C ASN A 159 20.76 15.24 -1.94
N ASN A 160 21.73 15.44 -1.06
CA ASN A 160 21.70 14.90 0.30
C ASN A 160 20.47 15.32 1.10
N TYR A 161 19.97 16.53 0.91
CA TYR A 161 18.77 16.99 1.63
C TYR A 161 17.49 16.29 1.12
N MET A 162 17.36 16.05 -0.19
CA MET A 162 16.25 15.26 -0.74
C MET A 162 16.31 13.82 -0.23
N ILE A 163 17.50 13.22 -0.24
CA ILE A 163 17.74 11.85 0.24
C ILE A 163 17.37 11.73 1.73
N GLN A 164 17.87 12.62 2.56
CA GLN A 164 17.57 12.61 4.00
C GLN A 164 16.09 12.85 4.29
N THR A 165 15.44 13.79 3.56
CA THR A 165 14.02 14.06 3.71
C THR A 165 13.19 12.81 3.36
N PHE A 166 13.49 12.13 2.26
CA PHE A 166 12.80 10.90 1.88
C PHE A 166 13.00 9.78 2.91
N GLN A 167 14.23 9.59 3.39
CA GLN A 167 14.57 8.59 4.41
C GLN A 167 13.90 8.87 5.77
N ASN A 168 13.86 10.12 6.20
CA ASN A 168 13.20 10.51 7.47
C ASN A 168 11.69 10.21 7.46
N LEU A 169 11.10 10.16 6.28
CA LEU A 169 9.68 9.84 6.10
C LEU A 169 9.43 8.35 5.76
N GLU A 170 10.49 7.51 5.74
CA GLU A 170 10.38 6.11 5.32
C GLU A 170 9.22 5.36 5.98
N ARG A 171 9.10 5.44 7.32
CA ARG A 171 8.05 4.73 8.05
C ARG A 171 6.65 5.15 7.59
N VAL A 172 6.46 6.45 7.42
CA VAL A 172 5.18 7.03 6.99
C VAL A 172 4.88 6.68 5.53
N HIS A 173 5.90 6.77 4.66
CA HIS A 173 5.79 6.36 3.26
C HIS A 173 5.39 4.89 3.12
N ARG A 174 6.06 4.00 3.86
CA ARG A 174 5.77 2.56 3.80
C ARG A 174 4.34 2.24 4.22
N ASN A 175 3.83 2.90 5.25
CA ASN A 175 2.44 2.70 5.69
C ASN A 175 1.43 3.18 4.61
N ALA A 176 1.68 4.35 4.00
CA ALA A 176 0.84 4.89 2.94
C ALA A 176 0.86 4.00 1.68
N LEU A 177 2.05 3.51 1.28
CA LEU A 177 2.23 2.59 0.17
C LEU A 177 1.56 1.25 0.43
N GLU A 178 1.73 0.69 1.63
CA GLU A 178 1.10 -0.57 2.02
C GLU A 178 -0.41 -0.50 1.83
N TYR A 179 -1.03 0.58 2.30
CA TYR A 179 -2.44 0.81 2.12
C TYR A 179 -2.83 0.91 0.63
N SER A 180 -2.14 1.77 -0.13
CA SER A 180 -2.41 1.96 -1.56
C SER A 180 -2.24 0.69 -2.38
N LEU A 181 -1.18 -0.10 -2.11
CA LEU A 181 -0.87 -1.31 -2.87
C LEU A 181 -1.78 -2.48 -2.51
N LYS A 182 -2.24 -2.57 -1.25
CA LYS A 182 -3.26 -3.56 -0.84
C LYS A 182 -4.54 -3.46 -1.67
N LEU A 183 -4.93 -2.27 -2.10
CA LEU A 183 -6.09 -2.05 -2.97
C LEU A 183 -5.93 -2.69 -4.37
N ASN A 184 -4.71 -3.04 -4.77
CA ASN A 184 -4.41 -3.67 -6.06
C ASN A 184 -4.25 -5.19 -5.96
N VAL A 185 -4.26 -5.78 -4.76
CA VAL A 185 -4.13 -7.23 -4.57
C VAL A 185 -5.31 -7.94 -5.26
N GLY A 186 -5.03 -8.99 -6.02
CA GLY A 186 -6.03 -9.71 -6.81
C GLY A 186 -6.58 -8.96 -8.04
N LYS A 187 -5.97 -7.82 -8.42
CA LYS A 187 -6.40 -6.98 -9.55
C LYS A 187 -5.26 -6.86 -10.57
N SER A 188 -5.00 -7.91 -11.35
CA SER A 188 -3.87 -7.99 -12.32
C SER A 188 -3.76 -6.74 -13.19
N ARG A 189 -4.87 -6.28 -13.78
CA ARG A 189 -4.90 -5.08 -14.61
C ARG A 189 -4.42 -3.82 -13.87
N LYS A 190 -4.78 -3.64 -12.59
CA LYS A 190 -4.34 -2.48 -11.80
C LYS A 190 -2.86 -2.54 -11.47
N ARG A 191 -2.31 -3.72 -11.35
CA ARG A 191 -0.88 -3.95 -11.12
C ARG A 191 -0.07 -3.65 -12.37
N GLU A 192 -0.56 -4.10 -13.54
CA GLU A 192 0.02 -3.76 -14.84
C GLU A 192 0.00 -2.25 -15.11
N GLU A 193 -1.10 -1.57 -14.77
CA GLU A 193 -1.18 -0.09 -14.88
C GLU A 193 -0.09 0.57 -14.02
N VAL A 194 0.10 0.16 -12.76
CA VAL A 194 1.15 0.71 -11.88
C VAL A 194 2.55 0.40 -12.41
N TYR A 195 2.80 -0.82 -12.92
CA TYR A 195 4.07 -1.16 -13.54
C TYR A 195 4.37 -0.28 -14.75
N SER A 196 3.40 -0.09 -15.63
CA SER A 196 3.55 0.78 -16.81
C SER A 196 3.83 2.25 -16.44
N GLU A 197 3.25 2.73 -15.33
CA GLU A 197 3.57 4.07 -14.79
C GLU A 197 5.04 4.15 -14.33
N HIS A 198 5.54 3.15 -13.61
CA HIS A 198 6.95 3.10 -13.19
C HIS A 198 7.91 2.97 -14.38
N GLU A 199 7.57 2.12 -15.36
CA GLU A 199 8.35 1.97 -16.57
C GLU A 199 8.47 3.29 -17.36
N ARG A 200 7.36 4.03 -17.48
CA ARG A 200 7.37 5.36 -18.14
C ARG A 200 8.31 6.33 -17.43
N ILE A 201 8.31 6.37 -16.10
CA ILE A 201 9.23 7.19 -15.31
C ILE A 201 10.68 6.80 -15.61
N TYR A 202 11.00 5.51 -15.57
CA TYR A 202 12.34 5.00 -15.85
C TYR A 202 12.82 5.36 -17.27
N LEU A 203 11.97 5.16 -18.28
CA LEU A 203 12.31 5.46 -19.68
C LEU A 203 12.58 6.95 -19.90
N ALA A 204 11.80 7.82 -19.26
CA ALA A 204 12.01 9.27 -19.31
C ALA A 204 13.35 9.68 -18.63
N ILE A 205 13.69 9.06 -17.48
CA ILE A 205 14.97 9.26 -16.81
C ILE A 205 16.12 8.77 -17.73
N LYS A 206 16.00 7.56 -18.26
CA LYS A 206 17.00 6.94 -19.15
C LYS A 206 17.27 7.76 -20.41
N SER A 207 16.24 8.37 -20.97
CA SER A 207 16.34 9.24 -22.14
C SER A 207 16.81 10.66 -21.81
N GLN A 208 17.13 10.95 -20.55
CA GLN A 208 17.52 12.28 -20.06
C GLN A 208 16.47 13.36 -20.31
N ASN A 209 15.20 12.99 -20.42
CA ASN A 209 14.09 13.92 -20.61
C ASN A 209 13.49 14.35 -19.25
N ALA A 210 14.01 15.43 -18.68
CA ALA A 210 13.59 15.94 -17.38
C ALA A 210 12.11 16.35 -17.34
N VAL A 211 11.57 16.88 -18.43
CA VAL A 211 10.16 17.30 -18.51
C VAL A 211 9.27 16.07 -18.45
N GLU A 212 9.52 15.08 -19.29
CA GLU A 212 8.75 13.83 -19.29
C GLU A 212 8.88 13.06 -17.99
N ALA A 213 10.07 13.03 -17.37
CA ALA A 213 10.28 12.38 -16.09
C ALA A 213 9.43 13.00 -14.97
N LYS A 214 9.35 14.33 -14.93
CA LYS A 214 8.47 15.06 -14.00
C LYS A 214 7.00 14.77 -14.28
N GLU A 215 6.56 14.82 -15.53
CA GLU A 215 5.17 14.54 -15.90
C GLU A 215 4.76 13.12 -15.57
N ALA A 216 5.62 12.14 -15.87
CA ALA A 216 5.35 10.73 -15.58
C ALA A 216 5.24 10.47 -14.05
N MET A 217 6.15 11.03 -13.26
CA MET A 217 6.10 10.93 -11.80
C MET A 217 4.88 11.64 -11.22
N TYR A 218 4.57 12.83 -11.71
CA TYR A 218 3.37 13.58 -11.30
C TYR A 218 2.09 12.78 -11.56
N LEU A 219 1.97 12.20 -12.76
CA LEU A 219 0.80 11.40 -13.13
C LEU A 219 0.66 10.16 -12.24
N HIS A 220 1.77 9.44 -12.02
CA HIS A 220 1.81 8.27 -11.14
C HIS A 220 1.31 8.60 -9.71
N LEU A 221 1.87 9.63 -9.08
CA LEU A 221 1.49 10.04 -7.73
C LEU A 221 0.05 10.60 -7.68
N THR A 222 -0.39 11.31 -8.72
CA THR A 222 -1.76 11.80 -8.87
C THR A 222 -2.74 10.63 -8.98
N ASN A 223 -2.43 9.59 -9.77
CA ASN A 223 -3.27 8.40 -9.89
C ASN A 223 -3.38 7.65 -8.56
N MET A 224 -2.28 7.58 -7.80
CA MET A 224 -2.31 7.04 -6.45
C MET A 224 -3.22 7.86 -5.53
N ARG A 225 -3.12 9.20 -5.53
CA ARG A 225 -3.97 10.11 -4.74
C ARG A 225 -5.46 9.94 -5.09
N ARG A 226 -5.80 9.91 -6.39
CA ARG A 226 -7.18 9.67 -6.87
C ARG A 226 -7.73 8.34 -6.40
N LYS A 227 -6.93 7.27 -6.50
CA LYS A 227 -7.32 5.94 -6.01
C LYS A 227 -7.63 5.94 -4.51
N LEU A 228 -6.95 6.77 -3.74
CA LEU A 228 -7.15 6.95 -2.30
C LEU A 228 -8.27 7.95 -1.95
N GLY A 229 -8.92 8.54 -2.95
CA GLY A 229 -10.03 9.48 -2.76
C GLY A 229 -9.58 10.85 -2.24
N ASP A 230 -8.39 11.32 -2.65
CA ASP A 230 -7.95 12.69 -2.42
C ASP A 230 -8.62 13.60 -3.45
N ASP A 231 -9.53 14.44 -3.00
CA ASP A 231 -10.31 15.38 -3.82
C ASP A 231 -9.66 16.76 -3.97
N ARG A 232 -8.45 16.94 -3.43
CA ARG A 232 -7.68 18.20 -3.47
C ARG A 232 -6.82 18.36 -4.73
N ILE A 233 -6.91 17.41 -5.70
CA ILE A 233 -6.13 17.36 -6.94
C ILE A 233 -6.97 17.64 -8.17
#